data_711b38c665da0145501d10877de67d79
#
_entry.id   711b38c665da0145501d10877de67d79
#
_cell.length_a   1.000
_cell.length_b   1.000
_cell.length_c   1.000
_cell.angle_alpha   90.00
_cell.angle_beta   90.00
_cell.angle_gamma   90.00
#
_symmetry.space_group_name_H-M   'P 1'
#
loop_
_entity.id
_entity.type
_entity.pdbx_description
1 polymer ?
#
loop_
_entity_poly.entity_id
_entity_poly.type
_entity_poly.pdbx_seq_one_letter_code
_entity_poly.pdbx_strand_id
1 'polypeptide(L)'
;MDEHPGIVFRSGPVGRRPGLLGGPDVWEVVAVHRSFDDSQRTADWLDQPPTAIETALSYYGAHRAAIDEWIQRNEEAAEAAERVARARQAAS
;
A
#
# COMPACT_ATOMS: atom_id res chain seq x y z
N MET A 1 12.92 18.96 -4.41
CA MET A 1 13.04 18.83 -2.95
C MET A 1 11.88 18.00 -2.43
N ASP A 2 12.17 17.08 -1.58
CA ASP A 2 11.17 16.15 -1.08
C ASP A 2 10.39 16.78 0.08
N GLU A 3 9.09 16.95 -0.08
CA GLU A 3 8.23 17.51 0.96
C GLU A 3 7.90 16.47 2.03
N HIS A 4 8.19 15.20 1.79
CA HIS A 4 7.87 14.11 2.69
C HIS A 4 9.12 13.27 2.98
N PRO A 5 9.94 13.68 3.96
CA PRO A 5 11.12 12.90 4.36
C PRO A 5 10.70 11.47 4.72
N GLY A 6 11.48 10.51 4.30
CA GLY A 6 11.20 9.10 4.52
C GLY A 6 10.39 8.43 3.41
N ILE A 7 9.89 9.21 2.45
CA ILE A 7 9.23 8.66 1.26
C ILE A 7 10.24 8.56 0.12
N VAL A 8 10.29 7.40 -0.51
CA VAL A 8 11.11 7.15 -1.68
C VAL A 8 10.22 6.66 -2.82
N PHE A 9 10.68 6.84 -4.05
CA PHE A 9 9.94 6.37 -5.20
C PHE A 9 10.64 5.16 -5.81
N ARG A 10 9.86 4.10 -6.05
CA ARG A 10 10.34 2.86 -6.64
C ARG A 10 9.80 2.74 -8.05
N SER A 11 10.64 2.39 -8.99
CA SER A 11 10.24 2.14 -10.37
C SER A 11 10.02 0.65 -10.60
N GLY A 12 9.03 0.31 -11.41
CA GLY A 12 8.74 -1.08 -11.75
C GLY A 12 7.89 -1.17 -13.00
N PRO A 13 7.49 -2.38 -13.39
CA PRO A 13 6.73 -2.60 -14.63
C PRO A 13 5.41 -1.83 -14.69
N VAL A 14 4.81 -1.57 -13.53
CA VAL A 14 3.52 -0.88 -13.44
C VAL A 14 3.66 0.61 -13.15
N GLY A 15 4.89 1.14 -13.12
CA GLY A 15 5.14 2.56 -12.93
C GLY A 15 5.87 2.88 -11.65
N ARG A 16 5.92 4.18 -11.35
CA ARG A 16 6.64 4.72 -10.21
C ARG A 16 5.73 4.77 -8.98
N ARG A 17 6.18 4.18 -7.88
CA ARG A 17 5.37 4.05 -6.66
C ARG A 17 6.05 4.73 -5.48
N PRO A 18 5.32 5.53 -4.68
CA PRO A 18 5.86 6.03 -3.41
C PRO A 18 5.89 4.92 -2.38
N GLY A 19 6.94 4.87 -1.59
CA GLY A 19 7.10 3.89 -0.54
C GLY A 19 7.89 4.44 0.63
N LEU A 20 7.88 3.72 1.74
CA LEU A 20 8.70 4.05 2.89
C LEU A 20 10.14 3.61 2.63
N LEU A 21 11.10 4.42 3.06
CA LEU A 21 12.50 4.07 2.94
C LEU A 21 12.77 2.77 3.69
N GLY A 22 13.15 1.74 2.95
CA GLY A 22 13.39 0.41 3.51
C GLY A 22 12.15 -0.31 4.00
N GLY A 23 10.96 0.14 3.64
CA GLY A 23 9.70 -0.43 4.09
C GLY A 23 8.69 -0.65 2.97
N PRO A 24 7.41 -0.86 3.32
CA PRO A 24 6.36 -1.12 2.34
C PRO A 24 6.01 0.13 1.53
N ASP A 25 5.26 -0.07 0.44
CA ASP A 25 4.71 1.04 -0.34
C ASP A 25 3.64 1.78 0.49
N VAL A 26 3.46 3.07 0.20
CA VAL A 26 2.47 3.89 0.92
C VAL A 26 1.07 3.30 0.81
N TRP A 27 0.67 2.82 -0.38
CA TRP A 27 -0.67 2.25 -0.55
C TRP A 27 -0.89 1.02 0.34
N GLU A 28 0.18 0.23 0.61
CA GLU A 28 0.08 -0.93 1.51
C GLU A 28 -0.19 -0.49 2.94
N VAL A 29 0.50 0.56 3.39
CA VAL A 29 0.29 1.12 4.73
C VAL A 29 -1.15 1.60 4.88
N VAL A 30 -1.65 2.34 3.88
CA VAL A 30 -3.01 2.88 3.93
C VAL A 30 -4.04 1.75 3.93
N ALA A 31 -3.85 0.72 3.11
CA ALA A 31 -4.78 -0.41 3.03
C ALA A 31 -4.86 -1.15 4.37
N VAL A 32 -3.71 -1.41 5.01
CA VAL A 32 -3.67 -2.06 6.32
C VAL A 32 -4.30 -1.18 7.38
N HIS A 33 -4.00 0.12 7.36
CA HIS A 33 -4.56 1.09 8.30
C HIS A 33 -6.09 1.15 8.22
N ARG A 34 -6.65 1.07 7.02
CA ARG A 34 -8.10 1.03 6.83
C ARG A 34 -8.74 -0.17 7.52
N SER A 35 -8.04 -1.30 7.53
CA SER A 35 -8.55 -2.52 8.18
C SER A 35 -8.53 -2.43 9.69
N PHE A 36 -7.48 -1.85 10.26
CA PHE A 36 -7.32 -1.78 11.72
C PHE A 36 -7.87 -0.50 12.34
N ASP A 37 -7.89 0.59 11.58
CA ASP A 37 -8.25 1.94 12.04
C ASP A 37 -7.45 2.33 13.28
N ASP A 38 -6.17 1.94 13.32
CA ASP A 38 -5.29 2.11 14.47
C ASP A 38 -3.84 2.10 13.97
N SER A 39 -3.13 3.21 14.17
CA SER A 39 -1.75 3.36 13.70
C SER A 39 -0.79 2.40 14.40
N GLN A 40 -1.01 2.13 15.69
CA GLN A 40 -0.14 1.21 16.44
C GLN A 40 -0.26 -0.22 15.91
N ARG A 41 -1.49 -0.68 15.67
CA ARG A 41 -1.72 -2.01 15.12
C ARG A 41 -1.16 -2.13 13.71
N THR A 42 -1.30 -1.08 12.91
CA THR A 42 -0.74 -1.02 11.57
C THR A 42 0.79 -1.12 11.63
N ALA A 43 1.41 -0.38 12.53
CA ALA A 43 2.86 -0.42 12.72
C ALA A 43 3.32 -1.83 13.11
N ASP A 44 2.63 -2.46 14.04
CA ASP A 44 2.96 -3.80 14.50
C ASP A 44 2.80 -4.83 13.37
N TRP A 45 1.71 -4.73 12.61
CA TRP A 45 1.45 -5.65 11.50
C TRP A 45 2.50 -5.56 10.41
N LEU A 46 2.94 -4.34 10.09
CA LEU A 46 3.90 -4.10 9.02
C LEU A 46 5.36 -4.13 9.50
N ASP A 47 5.57 -4.34 10.80
CA ASP A 47 6.90 -4.33 11.43
C ASP A 47 7.62 -3.01 11.11
N GLN A 48 6.92 -1.91 11.31
CA GLN A 48 7.43 -0.56 11.10
C GLN A 48 7.26 0.28 12.36
N PRO A 49 8.14 1.27 12.57
CA PRO A 49 7.94 2.18 13.69
C PRO A 49 6.70 3.05 13.45
N PRO A 50 6.00 3.48 14.52
CA PRO A 50 4.82 4.34 14.39
C PRO A 50 5.07 5.62 13.59
N THR A 51 6.27 6.19 13.69
CA THR A 51 6.64 7.39 12.92
C THR A 51 6.61 7.14 11.42
N ALA A 52 6.97 5.93 10.97
CA ALA A 52 6.92 5.56 9.55
C ALA A 52 5.46 5.51 9.08
N ILE A 53 4.56 5.01 9.92
CA ILE A 53 3.14 4.97 9.58
C ILE A 53 2.59 6.41 9.46
N GLU A 54 2.96 7.29 10.38
CA GLU A 54 2.56 8.69 10.31
C GLU A 54 3.07 9.36 9.03
N THR A 55 4.31 9.07 8.64
CA THR A 55 4.90 9.57 7.40
C THR A 55 4.07 9.13 6.19
N ALA A 56 3.71 7.85 6.13
CA ALA A 56 2.92 7.31 5.03
C ALA A 56 1.52 7.94 4.99
N LEU A 57 0.87 8.08 6.15
CA LEU A 57 -0.46 8.69 6.24
C LEU A 57 -0.45 10.17 5.87
N SER A 58 0.62 10.89 6.24
CA SER A 58 0.79 12.28 5.85
C SER A 58 0.92 12.42 4.33
N TYR A 59 1.72 11.56 3.72
CA TYR A 59 1.85 11.52 2.26
C TYR A 59 0.49 11.23 1.62
N TYR A 60 -0.23 10.25 2.15
CA TYR A 60 -1.56 9.90 1.66
C TYR A 60 -2.49 11.10 1.68
N GLY A 61 -2.48 11.88 2.77
CA GLY A 61 -3.32 13.06 2.89
C GLY A 61 -3.08 14.09 1.79
N ALA A 62 -1.83 14.19 1.31
CA ALA A 62 -1.46 15.11 0.24
C ALA A 62 -1.70 14.54 -1.17
N HIS A 63 -1.77 13.20 -1.29
CA HIS A 63 -1.84 12.54 -2.60
C HIS A 63 -2.92 11.45 -2.63
N ARG A 64 -4.07 11.77 -2.07
CA ARG A 64 -5.16 10.80 -1.86
C ARG A 64 -5.59 10.06 -3.11
N ALA A 65 -5.86 10.80 -4.19
CA ALA A 65 -6.36 10.19 -5.42
C ALA A 65 -5.37 9.19 -6.01
N ALA A 66 -4.09 9.53 -6.00
CA ALA A 66 -3.05 8.66 -6.56
C ALA A 66 -2.91 7.36 -5.75
N ILE A 67 -2.94 7.47 -4.42
CA ILE A 67 -2.81 6.31 -3.55
C ILE A 67 -4.08 5.44 -3.62
N ASP A 68 -5.25 6.05 -3.63
CA ASP A 68 -6.51 5.31 -3.75
C ASP A 68 -6.56 4.52 -5.06
N GLU A 69 -6.02 5.09 -6.14
CA GLU A 69 -5.94 4.39 -7.42
C GLU A 69 -5.05 3.15 -7.32
N TRP A 70 -3.90 3.25 -6.64
CA TRP A 70 -3.02 2.10 -6.42
C TRP A 70 -3.71 1.00 -5.61
N ILE A 71 -4.44 1.39 -4.56
CA ILE A 71 -5.20 0.43 -3.74
C ILE A 71 -6.25 -0.27 -4.59
N GLN A 72 -7.00 0.49 -5.39
CA GLN A 72 -8.04 -0.07 -6.24
C GLN A 72 -7.46 -1.04 -7.28
N ARG A 73 -6.36 -0.68 -7.92
CA ARG A 73 -5.68 -1.57 -8.88
C ARG A 73 -5.23 -2.86 -8.23
N ASN A 74 -4.72 -2.78 -7.01
CA ASN A 74 -4.27 -3.96 -6.29
C ASN A 74 -5.44 -4.87 -5.91
N GLU A 75 -6.55 -4.30 -5.47
CA GLU A 75 -7.77 -5.05 -5.16
C GLU A 75 -8.33 -5.74 -6.39
N GLU A 76 -8.38 -5.04 -7.52
CA GLU A 76 -8.83 -5.62 -8.79
C GLU A 76 -7.94 -6.76 -9.25
N ALA A 77 -6.62 -6.60 -9.11
CA ALA A 77 -5.67 -7.65 -9.47
C ALA A 77 -5.83 -8.88 -8.58
N ALA A 78 -6.05 -8.67 -7.27
CA ALA A 78 -6.28 -9.76 -6.33
C ALA A 78 -7.57 -10.50 -6.64
N GLU A 79 -8.64 -9.78 -6.96
CA GLU A 79 -9.92 -10.39 -7.35
C GLU A 79 -9.80 -11.19 -8.64
N ALA A 80 -9.07 -10.65 -9.64
CA ALA A 80 -8.85 -11.35 -10.89
C ALA A 80 -8.06 -12.64 -10.67
N ALA A 81 -7.01 -12.58 -9.84
CA ALA A 81 -6.20 -13.75 -9.51
C ALA A 81 -7.03 -14.82 -8.79
N GLU A 82 -7.92 -14.39 -7.88
CA GLU A 82 -8.81 -15.28 -7.17
C GLU A 82 -9.79 -15.98 -8.11
N ARG A 83 -10.36 -15.25 -9.07
CA ARG A 83 -11.25 -15.83 -10.07
C ARG A 83 -10.55 -16.88 -10.93
N VAL A 84 -9.31 -16.61 -11.33
CA VAL A 84 -8.50 -17.56 -12.11
C VAL A 84 -8.24 -18.82 -11.29
N ALA A 85 -7.86 -18.65 -10.01
CA ALA A 85 -7.60 -19.78 -9.13
C ALA A 85 -8.84 -20.66 -8.94
N ARG A 86 -10.00 -20.05 -8.77
CA ARG A 86 -11.27 -20.78 -8.65
C ARG A 86 -11.61 -21.53 -9.94
N ALA A 87 -11.41 -20.89 -11.09
CA ALA A 87 -11.67 -21.52 -12.37
C ALA A 87 -10.77 -22.76 -12.57
N ARG A 88 -9.50 -22.67 -12.18
CA ARG A 88 -8.59 -23.81 -12.23
C ARG A 88 -9.01 -24.94 -11.33
N GLN A 89 -9.45 -24.63 -10.12
CA GLN A 89 -9.94 -25.64 -9.17
C GLN A 89 -11.19 -26.33 -9.69
N ALA A 90 -12.11 -25.57 -10.30
CA ALA A 90 -13.34 -26.11 -10.86
C ALA A 90 -13.08 -27.01 -12.07
N ALA A 91 -11.99 -26.77 -12.81
CA ALA A 91 -11.63 -27.50 -14.02
C ALA A 91 -10.83 -28.78 -13.74
N SER A 92 -10.29 -28.93 -12.54
CA SER A 92 -9.43 -30.08 -12.21
C SER A 92 -10.18 -31.27 -11.59
#